data_94bca0529b4625caf20449986760930e
#
_entry.id   94bca0529b4625caf20449986760930e
#
_cell.length_a   1.000
_cell.length_b   1.000
_cell.length_c   1.000
_cell.angle_alpha   90.00
_cell.angle_beta   90.00
_cell.angle_gamma   90.00
#
_symmetry.space_group_name_H-M   'P 1'
#
loop_
_entity.id
_entity.type
_entity.pdbx_description
1 polymer ?
#
loop_
_entity_poly.entity_id
_entity_poly.type
_entity_poly.pdbx_seq_one_letter_code
_entity_poly.pdbx_strand_id
1 'polypeptide(L)'
;MDQDVAGRENQAWDVAEMPDEEVYVQAKAWGLDPVWVRVLFRRGIDPQSFVNDIQAPRPPGDDSLGEMGPSRAWIHELLISRDPVLIYADLDVDGLSSAAILSRFLSHRSHPHSILLTNREDGRSVRPSRIRPYQEQGIRRIIVADMGASSAHVLKMLLSEGMSCLVVDHHLIPEEWPRAFVPLVHPSGRSALTSAGSAYALIKPYLAPEEEPQMAFLAGLSVLGDRAPLLRENRYFIRVLASEEALSSFPGIRLLLRKKLRRSPIVSDFSFGVIPFLNAPGRMGDPKPAFDLLMASSSESSEKTVLLLMEMNRKRQEMEWLLYDEIRKRGPSGWFLFDKDWFPGVLGRVAHRISEDWNRSVFVGTLTASLTVRGSIRCRNNDRFPEILKALEGLPIHGGGHPMAGGLEFPLSLLTEVSMRLNRVLNHEASPETGDKSSVTPDGPLRIDAFLPAYFRNPVFWDGYSKLFPFGEGFSSPLFGIRRARIERLEDGFGRMQVCSYRWRHGSGRAFFREGGDPPRPGQECDLVVTPEIRGKGDYLERLFVVVQHRPA
;
A
#
# COMPACT_ATOMS: atom_id res chain seq x y z
N MET A 1 2.75 11.48 50.47
CA MET A 1 3.63 10.55 49.72
C MET A 1 2.97 9.95 48.48
N ASP A 2 1.64 9.90 48.39
CA ASP A 2 0.95 9.27 47.25
C ASP A 2 0.73 10.17 46.03
N GLN A 3 0.77 11.49 46.17
CA GLN A 3 0.59 12.41 45.03
C GLN A 3 1.86 12.54 44.14
N ASP A 4 3.05 12.42 44.71
CA ASP A 4 4.31 12.49 43.95
C ASP A 4 4.63 11.21 43.14
N VAL A 5 4.09 10.07 43.58
CA VAL A 5 4.26 8.81 42.86
C VAL A 5 3.34 8.76 41.64
N ALA A 6 2.10 9.27 41.78
CA ALA A 6 1.15 9.35 40.65
C ALA A 6 1.63 10.32 39.55
N GLY A 7 2.30 11.42 39.91
CA GLY A 7 2.85 12.38 38.96
C GLY A 7 4.03 11.82 38.13
N ARG A 8 4.90 11.00 38.74
CA ARG A 8 6.02 10.36 38.04
C ARG A 8 5.58 9.19 37.15
N GLU A 9 4.52 8.46 37.54
CA GLU A 9 3.94 7.40 36.72
C GLU A 9 3.28 7.92 35.44
N ASN A 10 2.67 9.14 35.46
CA ASN A 10 2.07 9.75 34.28
C ASN A 10 3.09 10.32 33.29
N GLN A 11 4.28 10.73 33.73
CA GLN A 11 5.35 11.19 32.83
C GLN A 11 5.96 10.07 31.96
N ALA A 12 5.71 8.82 32.31
CA ALA A 12 6.23 7.65 31.61
C ALA A 12 5.39 7.21 30.38
N TRP A 13 4.16 7.74 30.22
CA TRP A 13 3.23 7.36 29.17
C TRP A 13 2.68 8.60 28.47
N ASP A 14 2.74 8.60 27.13
CA ASP A 14 2.06 9.58 26.28
C ASP A 14 0.70 9.01 25.88
N VAL A 15 -0.34 9.36 26.63
CA VAL A 15 -1.73 8.94 26.42
C VAL A 15 -2.63 10.18 26.44
N ALA A 16 -3.62 10.23 25.54
CA ALA A 16 -4.60 11.31 25.56
C ALA A 16 -5.53 11.17 26.77
N GLU A 17 -5.63 12.21 27.58
CA GLU A 17 -6.63 12.32 28.64
C GLU A 17 -7.93 12.87 28.05
N MET A 18 -9.03 12.15 28.30
CA MET A 18 -10.37 12.57 27.96
C MET A 18 -11.24 12.35 29.19
N PRO A 19 -12.10 13.31 29.57
CA PRO A 19 -13.04 13.13 30.68
C PRO A 19 -13.90 11.87 30.49
N ASP A 20 -14.05 11.07 31.53
CA ASP A 20 -14.82 9.82 31.49
C ASP A 20 -16.24 10.05 31.01
N GLU A 21 -16.86 11.15 31.44
CA GLU A 21 -18.23 11.50 31.05
C GLU A 21 -18.39 11.67 29.55
N GLU A 22 -17.46 12.39 28.90
CA GLU A 22 -17.45 12.54 27.44
C GLU A 22 -17.23 11.20 26.73
N VAL A 23 -16.33 10.35 27.24
CA VAL A 23 -16.10 9.01 26.71
C VAL A 23 -17.38 8.17 26.74
N TYR A 24 -18.10 8.18 27.85
CA TYR A 24 -19.33 7.40 27.97
C TYR A 24 -20.48 7.92 27.09
N VAL A 25 -20.60 9.25 26.95
CA VAL A 25 -21.59 9.86 26.04
C VAL A 25 -21.31 9.42 24.60
N GLN A 26 -20.09 9.52 24.16
CA GLN A 26 -19.71 9.13 22.79
C GLN A 26 -19.78 7.61 22.59
N ALA A 27 -19.40 6.81 23.56
CA ALA A 27 -19.52 5.36 23.51
C ALA A 27 -20.95 4.91 23.24
N LYS A 28 -21.91 5.53 23.92
CA LYS A 28 -23.35 5.27 23.69
C LYS A 28 -23.79 5.73 22.29
N ALA A 29 -23.36 6.92 21.86
CA ALA A 29 -23.73 7.47 20.55
C ALA A 29 -23.17 6.64 19.39
N TRP A 30 -21.95 6.11 19.52
CA TRP A 30 -21.30 5.33 18.46
C TRP A 30 -21.53 3.82 18.56
N GLY A 31 -22.16 3.35 19.63
CA GLY A 31 -22.34 1.91 19.89
C GLY A 31 -21.00 1.18 20.03
N LEU A 32 -20.00 1.86 20.61
CA LEU A 32 -18.66 1.35 20.86
C LEU A 32 -18.40 1.20 22.36
N ASP A 33 -17.49 0.31 22.69
CA ASP A 33 -16.93 0.25 24.04
C ASP A 33 -16.07 1.51 24.33
N PRO A 34 -16.08 2.04 25.56
CA PRO A 34 -15.35 3.24 25.96
C PRO A 34 -13.87 3.25 25.59
N VAL A 35 -13.19 2.11 25.62
CA VAL A 35 -11.77 2.04 25.25
C VAL A 35 -11.53 2.39 23.78
N TRP A 36 -12.44 2.04 22.89
CA TRP A 36 -12.34 2.35 21.47
C TRP A 36 -12.62 3.83 21.17
N VAL A 37 -13.49 4.45 21.96
CA VAL A 37 -13.70 5.90 21.91
C VAL A 37 -12.41 6.64 22.25
N ARG A 38 -11.68 6.22 23.29
CA ARG A 38 -10.38 6.80 23.64
C ARG A 38 -9.36 6.67 22.50
N VAL A 39 -9.31 5.50 21.85
CA VAL A 39 -8.46 5.28 20.67
C VAL A 39 -8.78 6.28 19.56
N LEU A 40 -10.06 6.50 19.25
CA LEU A 40 -10.48 7.42 18.19
C LEU A 40 -10.15 8.88 18.53
N PHE A 41 -10.41 9.29 19.77
CA PHE A 41 -10.06 10.64 20.25
C PHE A 41 -8.56 10.91 20.18
N ARG A 42 -7.74 9.95 20.62
CA ARG A 42 -6.27 10.08 20.53
C ARG A 42 -5.80 10.34 19.10
N ARG A 43 -6.55 9.88 18.12
CA ARG A 43 -6.27 10.02 16.70
C ARG A 43 -6.90 11.23 16.06
N GLY A 44 -7.58 12.08 16.84
CA GLY A 44 -8.27 13.27 16.35
C GLY A 44 -9.50 12.94 15.48
N ILE A 45 -10.09 11.77 15.65
CA ILE A 45 -11.31 11.39 14.94
C ILE A 45 -12.51 11.98 15.66
N ASP A 46 -13.12 12.98 15.04
CA ASP A 46 -14.35 13.59 15.51
C ASP A 46 -15.59 12.72 15.18
N PRO A 47 -16.76 12.98 15.83
CA PRO A 47 -17.98 12.19 15.63
C PRO A 47 -18.44 12.08 14.18
N GLN A 48 -18.32 13.16 13.40
CA GLN A 48 -18.77 13.18 12.01
C GLN A 48 -17.85 12.35 11.12
N SER A 49 -16.55 12.49 11.32
CA SER A 49 -15.53 11.66 10.62
C SER A 49 -15.67 10.19 10.98
N PHE A 50 -15.98 9.86 12.26
CA PHE A 50 -16.22 8.48 12.64
C PHE A 50 -17.39 7.86 11.87
N VAL A 51 -18.53 8.54 11.81
CA VAL A 51 -19.71 8.03 11.09
C VAL A 51 -19.43 7.90 9.59
N ASN A 52 -18.92 8.95 8.97
CA ASN A 52 -18.77 9.02 7.51
C ASN A 52 -17.60 8.17 6.99
N ASP A 53 -16.48 8.23 7.69
CA ASP A 53 -15.20 7.70 7.17
C ASP A 53 -14.90 6.29 7.69
N ILE A 54 -15.47 5.90 8.83
CA ILE A 54 -15.15 4.64 9.49
C ILE A 54 -16.36 3.71 9.61
N GLN A 55 -17.46 4.19 10.21
CA GLN A 55 -18.61 3.34 10.53
C GLN A 55 -19.42 2.98 9.29
N ALA A 56 -19.71 3.96 8.43
CA ALA A 56 -20.51 3.78 7.22
C ALA A 56 -19.85 4.46 6.01
N PRO A 57 -18.63 3.99 5.60
CA PRO A 57 -17.96 4.56 4.45
C PRO A 57 -18.82 4.42 3.21
N ARG A 58 -18.88 5.49 2.43
CA ARG A 58 -19.66 5.55 1.18
C ARG A 58 -18.76 5.31 -0.02
N PRO A 59 -19.31 4.82 -1.13
CA PRO A 59 -18.59 4.83 -2.40
C PRO A 59 -18.22 6.26 -2.79
N PRO A 60 -17.14 6.46 -3.58
CA PRO A 60 -16.75 7.79 -4.01
C PRO A 60 -17.89 8.51 -4.74
N GLY A 61 -18.07 9.78 -4.40
CA GLY A 61 -18.96 10.73 -5.06
C GLY A 61 -18.18 11.71 -5.92
N ASP A 62 -18.89 12.71 -6.46
CA ASP A 62 -18.29 13.74 -7.29
C ASP A 62 -17.31 14.64 -6.51
N ASP A 63 -17.48 14.74 -5.19
CA ASP A 63 -16.60 15.47 -4.27
C ASP A 63 -15.26 14.77 -4.01
N SER A 64 -15.14 13.48 -4.35
CA SER A 64 -13.92 12.69 -4.21
C SER A 64 -12.91 12.92 -5.34
N LEU A 65 -13.34 13.51 -6.43
CA LEU A 65 -12.55 13.72 -7.64
C LEU A 65 -12.56 15.21 -8.03
N GLY A 66 -11.62 15.60 -8.87
CA GLY A 66 -11.62 16.91 -9.50
C GLY A 66 -12.79 17.08 -10.46
N GLU A 67 -12.65 17.99 -11.43
CA GLU A 67 -13.68 18.26 -12.41
C GLU A 67 -13.99 17.04 -13.30
N MET A 68 -15.15 16.42 -13.09
CA MET A 68 -15.56 15.18 -13.78
C MET A 68 -16.32 15.41 -15.08
N GLY A 69 -16.84 16.64 -15.31
CA GLY A 69 -17.68 16.95 -16.48
C GLY A 69 -17.03 16.56 -17.81
N PRO A 70 -15.83 17.05 -18.14
CA PRO A 70 -15.13 16.70 -19.39
C PRO A 70 -14.85 15.21 -19.53
N SER A 71 -14.46 14.55 -18.45
CA SER A 71 -14.16 13.09 -18.45
C SER A 71 -15.40 12.25 -18.69
N ARG A 72 -16.53 12.60 -18.07
CA ARG A 72 -17.82 11.94 -18.30
C ARG A 72 -18.38 12.22 -19.71
N ALA A 73 -18.21 13.44 -20.21
CA ALA A 73 -18.57 13.76 -21.58
C ALA A 73 -17.79 12.90 -22.58
N TRP A 74 -16.48 12.71 -22.34
CA TRP A 74 -15.61 11.85 -23.15
C TRP A 74 -16.09 10.39 -23.16
N ILE A 75 -16.42 9.82 -21.98
CA ILE A 75 -16.98 8.46 -21.87
C ILE A 75 -18.35 8.35 -22.56
N HIS A 76 -19.22 9.36 -22.39
CA HIS A 76 -20.53 9.37 -23.02
C HIS A 76 -20.41 9.38 -24.56
N GLU A 77 -19.55 10.22 -25.10
CA GLU A 77 -19.24 10.26 -26.53
C GLU A 77 -18.66 8.94 -27.05
N LEU A 78 -17.71 8.32 -26.29
CA LEU A 78 -17.18 6.99 -26.62
C LEU A 78 -18.29 5.96 -26.75
N LEU A 79 -19.21 5.91 -25.79
CA LEU A 79 -20.31 4.93 -25.78
C LEU A 79 -21.29 5.13 -26.96
N ILE A 80 -21.51 6.38 -27.39
CA ILE A 80 -22.38 6.71 -28.53
C ILE A 80 -21.70 6.38 -29.86
N SER A 81 -20.46 6.83 -30.05
CA SER A 81 -19.74 6.67 -31.32
C SER A 81 -19.40 5.22 -31.62
N ARG A 82 -19.23 4.39 -30.57
CA ARG A 82 -18.79 3.00 -30.69
C ARG A 82 -17.40 2.85 -31.32
N ASP A 83 -16.60 3.94 -31.33
CA ASP A 83 -15.22 3.89 -31.81
C ASP A 83 -14.38 2.94 -30.96
N PRO A 84 -13.48 2.15 -31.57
CA PRO A 84 -12.60 1.28 -30.79
C PRO A 84 -11.66 2.14 -29.92
N VAL A 85 -11.45 1.70 -28.66
CA VAL A 85 -10.62 2.40 -27.70
C VAL A 85 -9.48 1.53 -27.21
N LEU A 86 -8.29 2.11 -27.03
CA LEU A 86 -7.16 1.48 -26.40
C LEU A 86 -7.16 1.84 -24.90
N ILE A 87 -7.10 0.85 -24.02
CA ILE A 87 -6.82 1.02 -22.60
C ILE A 87 -5.33 0.73 -22.41
N TYR A 88 -4.55 1.74 -22.02
CA TYR A 88 -3.12 1.62 -21.75
C TYR A 88 -2.87 1.84 -20.26
N ALA A 89 -2.45 0.80 -19.54
CA ALA A 89 -2.36 0.81 -18.09
C ALA A 89 -0.99 0.34 -17.56
N ASP A 90 -0.65 0.76 -16.33
CA ASP A 90 0.56 0.32 -15.66
C ASP A 90 0.49 -1.17 -15.28
N LEU A 91 1.65 -1.74 -14.97
CA LEU A 91 1.90 -3.18 -14.79
C LEU A 91 1.59 -3.70 -13.38
N ASP A 92 1.36 -2.83 -12.41
CA ASP A 92 1.10 -3.24 -11.02
C ASP A 92 -0.40 -3.40 -10.73
N VAL A 93 -0.74 -3.74 -9.48
CA VAL A 93 -2.14 -4.06 -9.15
C VAL A 93 -3.09 -2.89 -9.35
N ASP A 94 -2.65 -1.62 -9.18
CA ASP A 94 -3.51 -0.48 -9.45
C ASP A 94 -3.79 -0.32 -10.94
N GLY A 95 -2.75 -0.34 -11.78
CA GLY A 95 -2.91 -0.30 -13.23
C GLY A 95 -3.73 -1.47 -13.77
N LEU A 96 -3.43 -2.71 -13.30
CA LEU A 96 -4.18 -3.92 -13.70
C LEU A 96 -5.65 -3.85 -13.30
N SER A 97 -5.95 -3.37 -12.07
CA SER A 97 -7.32 -3.21 -11.60
C SER A 97 -8.06 -2.11 -12.36
N SER A 98 -7.40 -1.00 -12.66
CA SER A 98 -7.93 0.08 -13.49
C SER A 98 -8.29 -0.41 -14.88
N ALA A 99 -7.37 -1.14 -15.52
CA ALA A 99 -7.62 -1.75 -16.83
C ALA A 99 -8.77 -2.77 -16.79
N ALA A 100 -8.85 -3.60 -15.74
CA ALA A 100 -9.91 -4.59 -15.59
C ALA A 100 -11.29 -3.93 -15.36
N ILE A 101 -11.37 -2.86 -14.56
CA ILE A 101 -12.59 -2.07 -14.37
C ILE A 101 -13.08 -1.51 -15.71
N LEU A 102 -12.22 -0.82 -16.44
CA LEU A 102 -12.56 -0.21 -17.73
C LEU A 102 -12.91 -1.27 -18.79
N SER A 103 -12.15 -2.36 -18.85
CA SER A 103 -12.39 -3.46 -19.80
C SER A 103 -13.70 -4.18 -19.51
N ARG A 104 -14.02 -4.52 -18.26
CA ARG A 104 -15.31 -5.14 -17.89
C ARG A 104 -16.47 -4.21 -18.22
N PHE A 105 -16.36 -2.93 -17.86
CA PHE A 105 -17.34 -1.90 -18.17
C PHE A 105 -17.67 -1.82 -19.68
N LEU A 106 -16.65 -1.81 -20.53
CA LEU A 106 -16.79 -1.79 -21.98
C LEU A 106 -17.30 -3.12 -22.54
N SER A 107 -16.83 -4.25 -22.00
CA SER A 107 -17.27 -5.60 -22.39
C SER A 107 -18.76 -5.83 -22.13
N HIS A 108 -19.27 -5.43 -20.96
CA HIS A 108 -20.70 -5.53 -20.63
C HIS A 108 -21.58 -4.72 -21.60
N ARG A 109 -21.01 -3.73 -22.27
CA ARG A 109 -21.69 -2.91 -23.31
C ARG A 109 -21.35 -3.33 -24.71
N SER A 110 -20.65 -4.47 -24.88
CA SER A 110 -20.15 -4.96 -26.17
C SER A 110 -19.41 -3.88 -26.96
N HIS A 111 -18.65 -3.00 -26.25
CA HIS A 111 -17.90 -1.90 -26.86
C HIS A 111 -16.50 -2.41 -27.29
N PRO A 112 -16.06 -2.16 -28.55
CA PRO A 112 -14.77 -2.63 -29.03
C PRO A 112 -13.61 -1.92 -28.30
N HIS A 113 -12.70 -2.70 -27.70
CA HIS A 113 -11.54 -2.16 -27.02
C HIS A 113 -10.36 -3.12 -27.08
N SER A 114 -9.17 -2.56 -26.91
CA SER A 114 -7.90 -3.28 -26.80
C SER A 114 -7.20 -2.93 -25.50
N ILE A 115 -6.39 -3.86 -25.00
CA ILE A 115 -5.62 -3.67 -23.76
C ILE A 115 -4.13 -3.64 -24.11
N LEU A 116 -3.45 -2.62 -23.60
CA LEU A 116 -2.00 -2.50 -23.60
C LEU A 116 -1.53 -2.29 -22.15
N LEU A 117 -0.71 -3.21 -21.67
CA LEU A 117 -0.10 -3.08 -20.35
C LEU A 117 1.35 -2.63 -20.51
N THR A 118 1.84 -1.77 -19.62
CA THR A 118 3.27 -1.45 -19.57
C THR A 118 4.06 -2.70 -19.21
N ASN A 119 5.33 -2.69 -19.55
CA ASN A 119 6.30 -3.62 -19.03
C ASN A 119 7.40 -2.88 -18.27
N ARG A 120 8.33 -3.61 -17.69
CA ARG A 120 9.42 -3.01 -16.92
C ARG A 120 10.34 -2.11 -17.74
N GLU A 121 10.46 -2.35 -19.03
CA GLU A 121 11.32 -1.58 -19.92
C GLU A 121 10.67 -0.23 -20.25
N ASP A 122 9.34 -0.18 -20.31
CA ASP A 122 8.59 1.05 -20.62
C ASP A 122 8.72 2.10 -19.49
N GLY A 123 8.92 1.66 -18.24
CA GLY A 123 8.81 2.52 -17.07
C GLY A 123 7.37 3.00 -16.86
N ARG A 124 7.17 4.09 -16.08
CA ARG A 124 5.86 4.70 -15.80
C ARG A 124 5.50 5.84 -16.76
N SER A 125 5.98 5.81 -17.99
CA SER A 125 5.71 6.86 -18.97
C SER A 125 4.96 6.31 -20.17
N VAL A 126 4.06 7.10 -20.73
CA VAL A 126 3.37 6.77 -21.98
C VAL A 126 4.42 6.66 -23.10
N ARG A 127 4.45 5.53 -23.80
CA ARG A 127 5.41 5.26 -24.88
C ARG A 127 4.72 5.28 -26.25
N PRO A 128 4.94 6.32 -27.10
CA PRO A 128 4.31 6.41 -28.41
C PRO A 128 4.56 5.19 -29.31
N SER A 129 5.76 4.62 -29.24
CA SER A 129 6.12 3.41 -30.00
C SER A 129 5.23 2.21 -29.69
N ARG A 130 4.71 2.11 -28.46
CA ARG A 130 3.78 1.05 -28.05
C ARG A 130 2.35 1.30 -28.54
N ILE A 131 1.97 2.56 -28.75
CA ILE A 131 0.63 2.96 -29.21
C ILE A 131 0.54 2.87 -30.74
N ARG A 132 1.62 3.15 -31.46
CA ARG A 132 1.64 3.22 -32.93
C ARG A 132 1.00 2.01 -33.65
N PRO A 133 1.22 0.74 -33.25
CA PRO A 133 0.57 -0.41 -33.87
C PRO A 133 -0.96 -0.36 -33.80
N TYR A 134 -1.52 0.25 -32.75
CA TYR A 134 -2.97 0.42 -32.59
C TYR A 134 -3.50 1.60 -33.42
N GLN A 135 -2.71 2.68 -33.56
CA GLN A 135 -3.01 3.78 -34.48
C GLN A 135 -3.08 3.29 -35.92
N GLU A 136 -2.18 2.40 -36.34
CA GLU A 136 -2.16 1.76 -37.66
C GLU A 136 -3.39 0.88 -37.92
N GLN A 137 -3.97 0.29 -36.86
CA GLN A 137 -5.24 -0.45 -36.89
C GLN A 137 -6.47 0.48 -36.88
N GLY A 138 -6.30 1.80 -36.89
CA GLY A 138 -7.38 2.77 -36.92
C GLY A 138 -7.91 3.21 -35.56
N ILE A 139 -7.32 2.76 -34.45
CA ILE A 139 -7.72 3.22 -33.11
C ILE A 139 -7.27 4.67 -32.92
N ARG A 140 -8.22 5.54 -32.56
CA ARG A 140 -7.99 6.98 -32.35
C ARG A 140 -8.37 7.44 -30.94
N ARG A 141 -8.90 6.57 -30.10
CA ARG A 141 -9.26 6.87 -28.71
C ARG A 141 -8.40 6.06 -27.77
N ILE A 142 -7.90 6.70 -26.70
CA ILE A 142 -7.06 6.05 -25.70
C ILE A 142 -7.47 6.49 -24.29
N ILE A 143 -7.58 5.52 -23.39
CA ILE A 143 -7.67 5.74 -21.94
C ILE A 143 -6.33 5.30 -21.34
N VAL A 144 -5.63 6.25 -20.72
CA VAL A 144 -4.37 5.97 -20.01
C VAL A 144 -4.69 5.85 -18.53
N ALA A 145 -4.38 4.72 -17.91
CA ALA A 145 -4.77 4.40 -16.54
C ALA A 145 -3.55 4.10 -15.65
N ASP A 146 -3.52 4.70 -14.46
CA ASP A 146 -2.47 4.59 -13.44
C ASP A 146 -1.10 5.08 -13.93
N MET A 147 -1.13 5.93 -14.89
CA MET A 147 0.02 6.60 -15.47
C MET A 147 -0.47 7.72 -16.39
N GLY A 148 0.41 8.58 -16.81
CA GLY A 148 0.03 9.62 -17.77
C GLY A 148 0.13 11.02 -17.19
N ALA A 149 -0.11 11.24 -15.91
CA ALA A 149 0.06 12.56 -15.30
C ALA A 149 1.44 13.17 -15.59
N SER A 150 2.49 12.38 -15.51
CA SER A 150 3.87 12.80 -15.85
C SER A 150 4.18 12.86 -17.35
N SER A 151 3.27 12.48 -18.23
CA SER A 151 3.49 12.35 -19.68
C SER A 151 2.80 13.44 -20.51
N ALA A 152 2.55 14.63 -19.94
CA ALA A 152 1.80 15.73 -20.56
C ALA A 152 2.29 16.07 -21.98
N HIS A 153 3.61 16.11 -22.23
CA HIS A 153 4.16 16.40 -23.54
C HIS A 153 3.86 15.30 -24.57
N VAL A 154 3.90 14.01 -24.16
CA VAL A 154 3.54 12.89 -25.03
C VAL A 154 2.08 12.92 -25.39
N LEU A 155 1.21 13.24 -24.43
CA LEU A 155 -0.22 13.36 -24.67
C LEU A 155 -0.53 14.51 -25.64
N LYS A 156 0.16 15.64 -25.54
CA LYS A 156 0.06 16.74 -26.52
C LYS A 156 0.47 16.29 -27.94
N MET A 157 1.52 15.49 -28.04
CA MET A 157 1.95 14.92 -29.32
C MET A 157 0.88 13.98 -29.89
N LEU A 158 0.34 13.05 -29.09
CA LEU A 158 -0.71 12.15 -29.53
C LEU A 158 -1.97 12.90 -30.00
N LEU A 159 -2.34 14.00 -29.32
CA LEU A 159 -3.42 14.88 -29.77
C LEU A 159 -3.13 15.47 -31.15
N SER A 160 -1.89 15.94 -31.41
CA SER A 160 -1.49 16.50 -32.73
C SER A 160 -1.49 15.44 -33.84
N GLU A 161 -1.38 14.15 -33.47
CA GLU A 161 -1.53 13.00 -34.37
C GLU A 161 -2.98 12.52 -34.53
N GLY A 162 -3.95 13.28 -34.02
CA GLY A 162 -5.39 12.99 -34.14
C GLY A 162 -5.92 11.95 -33.16
N MET A 163 -5.20 11.67 -32.07
CA MET A 163 -5.72 10.85 -30.97
C MET A 163 -6.59 11.66 -30.03
N SER A 164 -7.62 11.03 -29.47
CA SER A 164 -8.43 11.57 -28.36
C SER A 164 -8.05 10.82 -27.08
N CYS A 165 -7.57 11.55 -26.08
CA CYS A 165 -6.98 10.99 -24.86
C CYS A 165 -7.85 11.29 -23.64
N LEU A 166 -8.03 10.29 -22.77
CA LEU A 166 -8.54 10.43 -21.40
C LEU A 166 -7.51 9.84 -20.45
N VAL A 167 -7.22 10.51 -19.33
CA VAL A 167 -6.29 10.01 -18.30
C VAL A 167 -7.03 9.77 -16.99
N VAL A 168 -6.75 8.62 -16.36
CA VAL A 168 -7.24 8.25 -15.03
C VAL A 168 -6.01 7.95 -14.19
N ASP A 169 -5.65 8.87 -13.30
CA ASP A 169 -4.37 8.79 -12.58
C ASP A 169 -4.50 9.41 -11.18
N HIS A 170 -3.57 9.06 -10.28
CA HIS A 170 -3.49 9.60 -8.93
C HIS A 170 -2.10 10.17 -8.59
N HIS A 171 -1.16 10.10 -9.53
CA HIS A 171 0.19 10.64 -9.38
C HIS A 171 0.20 12.17 -9.46
N LEU A 172 1.31 12.78 -9.02
CA LEU A 172 1.47 14.24 -9.04
C LEU A 172 1.26 14.80 -10.47
N ILE A 173 0.41 15.81 -10.56
CA ILE A 173 0.10 16.49 -11.80
C ILE A 173 1.11 17.64 -12.00
N PRO A 174 1.84 17.70 -13.13
CA PRO A 174 2.70 18.83 -13.44
C PRO A 174 1.87 20.10 -13.72
N GLU A 175 2.44 21.28 -13.46
CA GLU A 175 1.80 22.57 -13.71
C GLU A 175 1.37 22.73 -15.18
N GLU A 176 2.11 22.13 -16.09
CA GLU A 176 1.92 22.24 -17.55
C GLU A 176 0.86 21.27 -18.10
N TRP A 177 0.01 20.67 -17.26
CA TRP A 177 -1.03 19.73 -17.70
C TRP A 177 -1.97 20.37 -18.75
N PRO A 178 -2.24 19.72 -19.89
CA PRO A 178 -3.06 20.25 -20.97
C PRO A 178 -4.58 20.14 -20.67
N ARG A 179 -5.05 20.79 -19.61
CA ARG A 179 -6.43 20.68 -19.07
C ARG A 179 -7.53 20.91 -20.11
N ALA A 180 -7.29 21.78 -21.08
CA ALA A 180 -8.28 22.12 -22.11
C ALA A 180 -8.49 20.98 -23.13
N PHE A 181 -7.56 20.06 -23.26
CA PHE A 181 -7.53 19.08 -24.36
C PHE A 181 -7.49 17.63 -23.89
N VAL A 182 -7.00 17.37 -22.67
CA VAL A 182 -6.91 16.03 -22.10
C VAL A 182 -7.68 16.00 -20.79
N PRO A 183 -8.91 15.45 -20.80
CA PRO A 183 -9.62 15.18 -19.56
C PRO A 183 -8.81 14.31 -18.61
N LEU A 184 -8.83 14.65 -17.32
CA LEU A 184 -8.10 13.98 -16.26
C LEU A 184 -9.04 13.64 -15.11
N VAL A 185 -9.14 12.36 -14.80
CA VAL A 185 -9.80 11.86 -13.59
C VAL A 185 -8.73 11.70 -12.53
N HIS A 186 -8.82 12.52 -11.48
CA HIS A 186 -7.79 12.57 -10.43
C HIS A 186 -8.42 12.85 -9.07
N PRO A 187 -7.96 12.21 -8.00
CA PRO A 187 -8.42 12.50 -6.64
C PRO A 187 -8.27 13.98 -6.28
N SER A 188 -9.23 14.53 -5.55
CA SER A 188 -9.24 15.93 -5.13
C SER A 188 -9.51 16.09 -3.64
N GLY A 189 -9.17 17.24 -3.10
CA GLY A 189 -9.42 17.58 -1.71
C GLY A 189 -8.74 16.61 -0.73
N ARG A 190 -9.55 15.93 0.11
CA ARG A 190 -9.08 14.94 1.09
C ARG A 190 -9.17 13.50 0.58
N SER A 191 -9.58 13.29 -0.67
CA SER A 191 -9.66 11.95 -1.26
C SER A 191 -8.25 11.40 -1.52
N ALA A 192 -8.08 10.12 -1.22
CA ALA A 192 -6.85 9.38 -1.48
C ALA A 192 -7.14 8.13 -2.32
N LEU A 193 -8.02 8.30 -3.31
CA LEU A 193 -8.35 7.23 -4.25
C LEU A 193 -7.11 6.81 -5.04
N THR A 194 -7.02 5.52 -5.32
CA THR A 194 -6.12 4.95 -6.32
C THR A 194 -6.64 5.23 -7.72
N SER A 195 -5.87 4.92 -8.74
CA SER A 195 -6.34 5.04 -10.13
C SER A 195 -7.53 4.13 -10.40
N ALA A 196 -7.57 2.91 -9.85
CA ALA A 196 -8.73 2.03 -9.95
C ALA A 196 -9.96 2.56 -9.22
N GLY A 197 -9.78 3.19 -8.05
CA GLY A 197 -10.85 3.89 -7.35
C GLY A 197 -11.41 5.06 -8.16
N SER A 198 -10.54 5.80 -8.84
CA SER A 198 -10.89 6.90 -9.74
C SER A 198 -11.60 6.39 -11.02
N ALA A 199 -11.13 5.28 -11.59
CA ALA A 199 -11.80 4.62 -12.73
C ALA A 199 -13.21 4.14 -12.35
N TYR A 200 -13.37 3.52 -11.18
CA TYR A 200 -14.68 3.16 -10.65
C TYR A 200 -15.60 4.37 -10.54
N ALA A 201 -15.15 5.47 -9.92
CA ALA A 201 -15.97 6.67 -9.75
C ALA A 201 -16.35 7.34 -11.08
N LEU A 202 -15.48 7.30 -12.09
CA LEU A 202 -15.76 7.77 -13.44
C LEU A 202 -16.95 7.04 -14.06
N ILE A 203 -16.95 5.71 -14.00
CA ILE A 203 -17.95 4.88 -14.69
C ILE A 203 -19.19 4.59 -13.84
N LYS A 204 -19.15 4.84 -12.52
CA LYS A 204 -20.23 4.52 -11.58
C LYS A 204 -21.62 4.97 -12.05
N PRO A 205 -21.83 6.20 -12.62
CA PRO A 205 -23.16 6.62 -13.09
C PRO A 205 -23.73 5.77 -14.23
N TYR A 206 -22.92 4.96 -14.86
CA TYR A 206 -23.29 4.09 -15.99
C TYR A 206 -23.44 2.62 -15.58
N LEU A 207 -23.08 2.24 -14.34
CA LEU A 207 -23.12 0.85 -13.90
C LEU A 207 -24.55 0.40 -13.58
N ALA A 208 -24.87 -0.85 -13.94
CA ALA A 208 -26.01 -1.54 -13.41
C ALA A 208 -25.71 -2.00 -11.95
N PRO A 209 -26.73 -2.18 -11.09
CA PRO A 209 -26.52 -2.59 -9.70
C PRO A 209 -25.69 -3.86 -9.52
N GLU A 210 -25.80 -4.84 -10.42
CA GLU A 210 -25.06 -6.10 -10.42
C GLU A 210 -23.60 -5.95 -10.88
N GLU A 211 -23.25 -4.88 -11.59
CA GLU A 211 -21.89 -4.59 -12.04
C GLU A 211 -21.07 -3.92 -10.93
N GLU A 212 -21.73 -3.11 -10.09
CA GLU A 212 -21.06 -2.25 -9.11
C GLU A 212 -20.16 -3.03 -8.12
N PRO A 213 -20.59 -4.15 -7.50
CA PRO A 213 -19.76 -4.91 -6.57
C PRO A 213 -18.46 -5.44 -7.20
N GLN A 214 -18.52 -5.81 -8.48
CA GLN A 214 -17.33 -6.30 -9.21
C GLN A 214 -16.29 -5.18 -9.40
N MET A 215 -16.73 -4.00 -9.81
CA MET A 215 -15.84 -2.86 -10.01
C MET A 215 -15.27 -2.36 -8.68
N ALA A 216 -16.08 -2.32 -7.63
CA ALA A 216 -15.64 -1.95 -6.29
C ALA A 216 -14.65 -2.98 -5.70
N PHE A 217 -14.81 -4.29 -6.00
CA PHE A 217 -13.86 -5.32 -5.61
C PHE A 217 -12.46 -5.09 -6.21
N LEU A 218 -12.41 -4.78 -7.51
CA LEU A 218 -11.15 -4.47 -8.20
C LEU A 218 -10.48 -3.22 -7.60
N ALA A 219 -11.26 -2.16 -7.33
CA ALA A 219 -10.75 -0.99 -6.62
C ALA A 219 -10.21 -1.34 -5.21
N GLY A 220 -10.85 -2.29 -4.50
CA GLY A 220 -10.35 -2.80 -3.23
C GLY A 220 -9.00 -3.52 -3.32
N LEU A 221 -8.76 -4.29 -4.38
CA LEU A 221 -7.44 -4.89 -4.64
C LEU A 221 -6.37 -3.81 -4.84
N SER A 222 -6.69 -2.78 -5.59
CA SER A 222 -5.81 -1.64 -5.83
C SER A 222 -5.45 -0.90 -4.54
N VAL A 223 -6.43 -0.59 -3.68
CA VAL A 223 -6.19 0.04 -2.36
C VAL A 223 -5.13 -0.73 -1.55
N LEU A 224 -5.18 -2.07 -1.57
CA LEU A 224 -4.18 -2.90 -0.90
C LEU A 224 -2.85 -2.95 -1.66
N GLY A 225 -2.89 -2.94 -2.99
CA GLY A 225 -1.72 -2.98 -3.87
C GLY A 225 -0.82 -1.77 -3.67
N ASP A 226 -1.41 -0.59 -3.67
CA ASP A 226 -0.75 0.70 -3.52
C ASP A 226 -0.54 1.14 -2.07
N ARG A 227 -1.10 0.37 -1.11
CA ARG A 227 -1.10 0.75 0.30
C ARG A 227 -1.73 2.12 0.53
N ALA A 228 -2.82 2.40 -0.19
CA ALA A 228 -3.54 3.66 -0.05
C ALA A 228 -4.15 3.79 1.36
N PRO A 229 -4.33 5.02 1.87
CA PRO A 229 -4.90 5.25 3.20
C PRO A 229 -6.26 4.59 3.38
N LEU A 230 -6.44 3.83 4.47
CA LEU A 230 -7.68 3.11 4.80
C LEU A 230 -8.69 4.04 5.49
N LEU A 231 -9.03 5.11 4.81
CA LEU A 231 -10.00 6.12 5.23
C LEU A 231 -11.07 6.32 4.14
N ARG A 232 -12.23 6.83 4.54
CA ARG A 232 -13.30 7.26 3.62
C ARG A 232 -13.65 6.21 2.56
N GLU A 233 -13.60 6.58 1.29
CA GLU A 233 -13.97 5.76 0.12
C GLU A 233 -13.15 4.46 0.03
N ASN A 234 -11.87 4.52 0.40
CA ASN A 234 -11.02 3.33 0.39
C ASN A 234 -11.51 2.26 1.37
N ARG A 235 -12.12 2.66 2.50
CA ARG A 235 -12.75 1.69 3.41
C ARG A 235 -13.99 1.04 2.82
N TYR A 236 -14.77 1.76 2.01
CA TYR A 236 -15.88 1.18 1.26
C TYR A 236 -15.37 0.05 0.36
N PHE A 237 -14.34 0.30 -0.45
CA PHE A 237 -13.76 -0.71 -1.33
C PHE A 237 -13.22 -1.93 -0.57
N ILE A 238 -12.56 -1.71 0.56
CA ILE A 238 -12.04 -2.82 1.39
C ILE A 238 -13.18 -3.65 2.00
N ARG A 239 -14.31 -3.05 2.34
CA ARG A 239 -15.49 -3.81 2.79
C ARG A 239 -16.09 -4.66 1.68
N VAL A 240 -16.19 -4.11 0.48
CA VAL A 240 -16.65 -4.87 -0.69
C VAL A 240 -15.67 -5.99 -1.04
N LEU A 241 -14.36 -5.72 -0.98
CA LEU A 241 -13.32 -6.74 -1.21
C LEU A 241 -13.47 -7.95 -0.27
N ALA A 242 -13.87 -7.73 0.98
CA ALA A 242 -14.08 -8.78 1.97
C ALA A 242 -15.45 -9.48 1.85
N SER A 243 -16.32 -9.08 0.90
CA SER A 243 -17.63 -9.70 0.70
C SER A 243 -17.53 -10.96 -0.18
N GLU A 244 -18.24 -12.01 0.22
CA GLU A 244 -18.31 -13.26 -0.58
C GLU A 244 -19.05 -13.04 -1.91
N GLU A 245 -20.02 -12.14 -1.92
CA GLU A 245 -20.78 -11.79 -3.11
C GLU A 245 -19.86 -11.24 -4.21
N ALA A 246 -19.08 -10.20 -3.90
CA ALA A 246 -18.16 -9.62 -4.87
C ALA A 246 -17.06 -10.60 -5.28
N LEU A 247 -16.49 -11.36 -4.32
CA LEU A 247 -15.48 -12.38 -4.60
C LEU A 247 -16.00 -13.48 -5.55
N SER A 248 -17.29 -13.79 -5.52
CA SER A 248 -17.89 -14.81 -6.40
C SER A 248 -17.70 -14.51 -7.89
N SER A 249 -17.61 -13.24 -8.26
CA SER A 249 -17.39 -12.77 -9.64
C SER A 249 -15.94 -12.91 -10.11
N PHE A 250 -15.01 -13.35 -9.23
CA PHE A 250 -13.59 -13.51 -9.52
C PHE A 250 -13.11 -14.95 -9.25
N PRO A 251 -13.50 -15.91 -10.10
CA PRO A 251 -13.19 -17.32 -9.88
C PRO A 251 -11.69 -17.61 -9.80
N GLY A 252 -10.86 -16.86 -10.53
CA GLY A 252 -9.41 -16.98 -10.48
C GLY A 252 -8.83 -16.55 -9.12
N ILE A 253 -9.28 -15.44 -8.55
CA ILE A 253 -8.89 -14.98 -7.22
C ILE A 253 -9.38 -15.98 -6.15
N ARG A 254 -10.61 -16.43 -6.27
CA ARG A 254 -11.19 -17.44 -5.36
C ARG A 254 -10.39 -18.75 -5.39
N LEU A 255 -9.97 -19.20 -6.56
CA LEU A 255 -9.13 -20.39 -6.70
C LEU A 255 -7.75 -20.18 -6.08
N LEU A 256 -7.12 -19.02 -6.28
CA LEU A 256 -5.85 -18.68 -5.66
C LEU A 256 -5.93 -18.69 -4.13
N LEU A 257 -7.00 -18.14 -3.55
CA LEU A 257 -7.27 -18.17 -2.11
C LEU A 257 -7.55 -19.59 -1.61
N ARG A 258 -8.39 -20.37 -2.29
CA ARG A 258 -8.75 -21.75 -1.92
C ARG A 258 -7.59 -22.73 -1.89
N LYS A 259 -6.56 -22.52 -2.71
CA LYS A 259 -5.31 -23.29 -2.64
C LYS A 259 -4.55 -23.08 -1.31
N LYS A 260 -4.94 -22.07 -0.53
CA LYS A 260 -4.29 -21.67 0.74
C LYS A 260 -5.23 -21.72 1.94
N LEU A 261 -6.54 -21.46 1.72
CA LEU A 261 -7.52 -21.27 2.77
C LEU A 261 -8.78 -22.10 2.48
N ARG A 262 -9.36 -22.69 3.53
CA ARG A 262 -10.68 -23.36 3.49
C ARG A 262 -11.78 -22.52 4.15
N ARG A 263 -11.42 -21.47 4.87
CA ARG A 263 -12.33 -20.47 5.49
C ARG A 263 -12.57 -19.28 4.57
N SER A 264 -13.59 -18.47 4.88
CA SER A 264 -13.77 -17.16 4.24
C SER A 264 -12.53 -16.27 4.43
N PRO A 265 -12.05 -15.61 3.37
CA PRO A 265 -10.88 -14.77 3.44
C PRO A 265 -11.15 -13.50 4.24
N ILE A 266 -10.10 -13.00 4.88
CA ILE A 266 -10.06 -11.68 5.51
C ILE A 266 -9.10 -10.76 4.73
N VAL A 267 -9.12 -9.46 5.00
CA VAL A 267 -8.34 -8.46 4.25
C VAL A 267 -6.85 -8.81 4.19
N SER A 268 -6.26 -9.32 5.27
CA SER A 268 -4.85 -9.73 5.28
C SER A 268 -4.54 -10.88 4.31
N ASP A 269 -5.51 -11.75 4.03
CA ASP A 269 -5.31 -12.83 3.05
C ASP A 269 -5.17 -12.28 1.62
N PHE A 270 -5.85 -11.17 1.31
CA PHE A 270 -5.64 -10.46 0.05
C PHE A 270 -4.28 -9.77 0.03
N SER A 271 -3.93 -9.01 1.07
CA SER A 271 -2.66 -8.26 1.15
C SER A 271 -1.44 -9.19 1.01
N PHE A 272 -1.46 -10.36 1.66
CA PHE A 272 -0.31 -11.29 1.68
C PHE A 272 -0.50 -12.51 0.78
N GLY A 273 -1.73 -12.83 0.40
CA GLY A 273 -2.08 -14.02 -0.35
C GLY A 273 -2.47 -13.77 -1.81
N VAL A 274 -2.87 -12.56 -2.18
CA VAL A 274 -3.31 -12.21 -3.55
C VAL A 274 -2.40 -11.15 -4.18
N ILE A 275 -2.24 -10.00 -3.53
CA ILE A 275 -1.46 -8.87 -4.06
C ILE A 275 -0.05 -9.26 -4.52
N PRO A 276 0.76 -10.05 -3.75
CA PRO A 276 2.09 -10.46 -4.20
C PRO A 276 2.09 -11.29 -5.48
N PHE A 277 1.03 -12.08 -5.71
CA PHE A 277 0.90 -12.92 -6.91
C PHE A 277 0.48 -12.11 -8.13
N LEU A 278 -0.38 -11.11 -7.95
CA LEU A 278 -0.76 -10.19 -9.04
C LEU A 278 0.40 -9.28 -9.44
N ASN A 279 1.24 -8.84 -8.48
CA ASN A 279 2.41 -8.00 -8.76
C ASN A 279 3.63 -8.78 -9.31
N ALA A 280 3.69 -10.11 -9.13
CA ALA A 280 4.86 -10.89 -9.53
C ALA A 280 5.08 -10.89 -11.06
N PRO A 281 4.07 -11.09 -11.93
CA PRO A 281 4.24 -11.09 -13.37
C PRO A 281 4.84 -9.80 -13.93
N GLY A 282 4.34 -8.63 -13.54
CA GLY A 282 4.89 -7.34 -13.94
C GLY A 282 6.35 -7.16 -13.50
N ARG A 283 6.72 -7.71 -12.32
CA ARG A 283 8.12 -7.72 -11.85
C ARG A 283 8.99 -8.69 -12.63
N MET A 284 8.42 -9.77 -13.15
CA MET A 284 9.12 -10.80 -13.93
C MET A 284 9.11 -10.53 -15.44
N GLY A 285 8.48 -9.44 -15.90
CA GLY A 285 8.55 -8.95 -17.27
C GLY A 285 7.23 -8.86 -18.02
N ASP A 286 6.25 -9.73 -17.75
CA ASP A 286 4.96 -9.73 -18.45
C ASP A 286 3.78 -9.69 -17.44
N PRO A 287 3.06 -8.57 -17.32
CA PRO A 287 1.90 -8.43 -16.42
C PRO A 287 0.64 -9.16 -16.90
N LYS A 288 0.59 -9.57 -18.17
CA LYS A 288 -0.61 -10.13 -18.80
C LYS A 288 -1.24 -11.29 -18.02
N PRO A 289 -0.51 -12.28 -17.48
CA PRO A 289 -1.13 -13.37 -16.71
C PRO A 289 -1.93 -12.89 -15.48
N ALA A 290 -1.50 -11.81 -14.82
CA ALA A 290 -2.24 -11.25 -13.70
C ALA A 290 -3.54 -10.56 -14.17
N PHE A 291 -3.48 -9.80 -15.26
CA PHE A 291 -4.66 -9.21 -15.88
C PHE A 291 -5.66 -10.29 -16.33
N ASP A 292 -5.19 -11.34 -17.01
CA ASP A 292 -6.03 -12.45 -17.46
C ASP A 292 -6.75 -13.14 -16.28
N LEU A 293 -6.08 -13.25 -15.11
CA LEU A 293 -6.71 -13.78 -13.90
C LEU A 293 -7.85 -12.89 -13.40
N LEU A 294 -7.69 -11.56 -13.45
CA LEU A 294 -8.74 -10.60 -13.06
C LEU A 294 -9.93 -10.62 -14.03
N MET A 295 -9.70 -10.97 -15.30
CA MET A 295 -10.73 -11.04 -16.34
C MET A 295 -11.36 -12.42 -16.47
N ALA A 296 -10.83 -13.44 -15.80
CA ALA A 296 -11.30 -14.81 -15.93
C ALA A 296 -12.77 -14.99 -15.51
N SER A 297 -13.53 -15.71 -16.31
CA SER A 297 -14.96 -16.00 -16.10
C SER A 297 -15.24 -17.36 -15.44
N SER A 298 -14.24 -18.26 -15.38
CA SER A 298 -14.40 -19.57 -14.77
C SER A 298 -13.16 -20.04 -14.00
N SER A 299 -13.36 -20.95 -13.04
CA SER A 299 -12.24 -21.56 -12.29
C SER A 299 -11.37 -22.44 -13.19
N GLU A 300 -11.96 -23.11 -14.18
CA GLU A 300 -11.25 -24.00 -15.11
C GLU A 300 -10.26 -23.20 -15.97
N SER A 301 -10.71 -22.08 -16.56
CA SER A 301 -9.85 -21.20 -17.35
C SER A 301 -8.72 -20.57 -16.51
N SER A 302 -8.93 -20.43 -15.19
CA SER A 302 -8.00 -19.80 -14.27
C SER A 302 -6.91 -20.72 -13.71
N GLU A 303 -7.10 -22.05 -13.76
CA GLU A 303 -6.25 -22.99 -13.01
C GLU A 303 -4.79 -22.93 -13.45
N LYS A 304 -4.53 -22.92 -14.76
CA LYS A 304 -3.18 -22.80 -15.32
C LYS A 304 -2.56 -21.46 -14.97
N THR A 305 -3.33 -20.38 -15.05
CA THR A 305 -2.89 -19.02 -14.72
C THR A 305 -2.53 -18.91 -13.24
N VAL A 306 -3.34 -19.46 -12.34
CA VAL A 306 -3.03 -19.48 -10.90
C VAL A 306 -1.72 -20.21 -10.61
N LEU A 307 -1.48 -21.37 -11.24
CA LEU A 307 -0.21 -22.10 -11.08
C LEU A 307 0.97 -21.28 -11.61
N LEU A 308 0.81 -20.63 -12.76
CA LEU A 308 1.83 -19.76 -13.33
C LEU A 308 2.16 -18.59 -12.39
N LEU A 309 1.15 -17.91 -11.85
CA LEU A 309 1.34 -16.80 -10.90
C LEU A 309 2.05 -17.27 -9.62
N MET A 310 1.71 -18.45 -9.11
CA MET A 310 2.38 -19.03 -7.96
C MET A 310 3.85 -19.30 -8.24
N GLU A 311 4.18 -19.85 -9.40
CA GLU A 311 5.57 -20.12 -9.80
C GLU A 311 6.36 -18.82 -10.02
N MET A 312 5.78 -17.82 -10.71
CA MET A 312 6.41 -16.53 -10.92
C MET A 312 6.69 -15.83 -9.58
N ASN A 313 5.74 -15.87 -8.63
CA ASN A 313 5.97 -15.30 -7.31
C ASN A 313 7.05 -16.05 -6.52
N ARG A 314 7.12 -17.39 -6.62
CA ARG A 314 8.18 -18.20 -6.01
C ARG A 314 9.55 -17.80 -6.56
N LYS A 315 9.71 -17.74 -7.88
CA LYS A 315 10.96 -17.30 -8.54
C LYS A 315 11.35 -15.88 -8.13
N ARG A 316 10.40 -14.96 -8.11
CA ARG A 316 10.66 -13.59 -7.65
C ARG A 316 11.19 -13.56 -6.21
N GLN A 317 10.57 -14.32 -5.28
CA GLN A 317 11.01 -14.40 -3.88
C GLN A 317 12.41 -15.00 -3.75
N GLU A 318 12.72 -16.01 -4.54
CA GLU A 318 14.04 -16.64 -4.58
C GLU A 318 15.11 -15.64 -5.06
N MET A 319 14.85 -14.91 -6.15
CA MET A 319 15.74 -13.87 -6.65
C MET A 319 15.92 -12.71 -5.65
N GLU A 320 14.84 -12.28 -4.99
CA GLU A 320 14.92 -11.27 -3.92
C GLU A 320 15.81 -11.74 -2.76
N TRP A 321 15.66 -13.00 -2.35
CA TRP A 321 16.45 -13.56 -1.27
C TRP A 321 17.93 -13.69 -1.63
N LEU A 322 18.23 -14.21 -2.82
CA LEU A 322 19.60 -14.36 -3.32
C LEU A 322 20.32 -13.01 -3.39
N LEU A 323 19.69 -12.01 -3.98
CA LEU A 323 20.26 -10.66 -4.08
C LEU A 323 20.44 -10.01 -2.70
N TYR A 324 19.45 -10.15 -1.83
CA TYR A 324 19.54 -9.63 -0.46
C TYR A 324 20.70 -10.28 0.33
N ASP A 325 20.84 -11.61 0.26
CA ASP A 325 21.91 -12.35 0.95
C ASP A 325 23.28 -11.98 0.41
N GLU A 326 23.41 -11.82 -0.93
CA GLU A 326 24.63 -11.34 -1.58
C GLU A 326 25.05 -9.96 -1.06
N ILE A 327 24.13 -8.99 -1.08
CA ILE A 327 24.42 -7.62 -0.60
C ILE A 327 24.77 -7.64 0.90
N ARG A 328 24.04 -8.39 1.71
CA ARG A 328 24.30 -8.53 3.13
C ARG A 328 25.70 -9.09 3.43
N LYS A 329 26.15 -10.08 2.66
CA LYS A 329 27.49 -10.67 2.78
C LYS A 329 28.60 -9.69 2.40
N ARG A 330 28.35 -8.78 1.43
CA ARG A 330 29.28 -7.69 1.09
C ARG A 330 29.45 -6.68 2.23
N GLY A 331 28.47 -6.62 3.16
CA GLY A 331 28.45 -5.70 4.30
C GLY A 331 28.11 -4.24 3.89
N PRO A 332 28.00 -3.32 4.84
CA PRO A 332 27.60 -1.93 4.64
C PRO A 332 28.74 -1.07 4.04
N SER A 333 29.30 -1.47 2.91
CA SER A 333 30.43 -0.81 2.25
C SER A 333 30.10 0.53 1.57
N GLY A 334 28.83 0.92 1.53
CA GLY A 334 28.37 2.16 0.92
C GLY A 334 26.84 2.20 0.86
N TRP A 335 26.28 3.31 0.44
CA TRP A 335 24.84 3.47 0.20
C TRP A 335 24.49 3.25 -1.29
N PHE A 336 25.50 3.30 -2.19
CA PHE A 336 25.33 3.10 -3.62
C PHE A 336 25.77 1.68 -4.01
N LEU A 337 24.80 0.82 -4.24
CA LEU A 337 24.99 -0.58 -4.55
C LEU A 337 24.63 -0.79 -6.03
N PHE A 338 25.58 -1.28 -6.81
CA PHE A 338 25.41 -1.49 -8.24
C PHE A 338 26.09 -2.78 -8.67
N ASP A 339 25.39 -3.52 -9.53
CA ASP A 339 25.94 -4.62 -10.28
C ASP A 339 25.20 -4.76 -11.62
N LYS A 340 25.93 -5.01 -12.71
CA LYS A 340 25.36 -5.09 -14.05
C LYS A 340 24.42 -6.29 -14.26
N ASP A 341 24.57 -7.33 -13.46
CA ASP A 341 23.88 -8.61 -13.61
C ASP A 341 22.66 -8.75 -12.67
N TRP A 342 22.39 -7.76 -11.82
CA TRP A 342 21.25 -7.82 -10.94
C TRP A 342 19.92 -7.65 -11.69
N PHE A 343 18.93 -8.47 -11.33
CA PHE A 343 17.63 -8.45 -11.98
C PHE A 343 16.81 -7.22 -11.56
N PRO A 344 16.38 -6.35 -12.53
CA PRO A 344 15.70 -5.09 -12.21
C PRO A 344 14.40 -5.27 -11.40
N GLY A 345 13.72 -6.40 -11.58
CA GLY A 345 12.39 -6.67 -10.99
C GLY A 345 12.36 -6.74 -9.47
N VAL A 346 13.50 -6.98 -8.81
CA VAL A 346 13.59 -7.18 -7.36
C VAL A 346 14.30 -6.05 -6.61
N LEU A 347 14.96 -5.12 -7.33
CA LEU A 347 15.81 -4.07 -6.73
C LEU A 347 15.08 -3.24 -5.67
N GLY A 348 13.84 -2.81 -5.94
CA GLY A 348 13.09 -1.95 -5.02
C GLY A 348 12.74 -2.60 -3.68
N ARG A 349 12.49 -3.92 -3.66
CA ARG A 349 12.22 -4.65 -2.42
C ARG A 349 13.51 -4.95 -1.66
N VAL A 350 14.57 -5.29 -2.39
CA VAL A 350 15.89 -5.50 -1.80
C VAL A 350 16.42 -4.19 -1.20
N ALA A 351 16.32 -3.07 -1.94
CA ALA A 351 16.68 -1.74 -1.42
C ALA A 351 15.92 -1.40 -0.12
N HIS A 352 14.62 -1.70 -0.07
CA HIS A 352 13.83 -1.48 1.14
C HIS A 352 14.35 -2.30 2.32
N ARG A 353 14.58 -3.58 2.14
CA ARG A 353 15.06 -4.48 3.19
C ARG A 353 16.47 -4.12 3.67
N ILE A 354 17.37 -3.82 2.75
CA ILE A 354 18.74 -3.39 3.08
C ILE A 354 18.72 -2.04 3.80
N SER A 355 17.88 -1.10 3.37
CA SER A 355 17.71 0.19 4.04
C SER A 355 17.20 0.03 5.48
N GLU A 356 16.33 -0.96 5.74
CA GLU A 356 15.86 -1.29 7.10
C GLU A 356 16.97 -1.90 7.94
N ASP A 357 17.65 -2.93 7.43
CA ASP A 357 18.70 -3.64 8.17
C ASP A 357 19.91 -2.73 8.50
N TRP A 358 20.26 -1.84 7.59
CA TRP A 358 21.39 -0.92 7.79
C TRP A 358 21.00 0.43 8.40
N ASN A 359 19.70 0.65 8.61
CA ASN A 359 19.10 1.91 9.11
C ASN A 359 19.65 3.16 8.40
N ARG A 360 19.76 3.12 7.08
CA ARG A 360 20.32 4.20 6.24
C ARG A 360 19.68 4.21 4.86
N SER A 361 19.79 5.34 4.18
CA SER A 361 19.38 5.46 2.79
C SER A 361 20.28 4.62 1.88
N VAL A 362 19.68 3.95 0.89
CA VAL A 362 20.42 3.12 -0.07
C VAL A 362 19.87 3.27 -1.48
N PHE A 363 20.77 3.22 -2.46
CA PHE A 363 20.46 3.01 -3.86
C PHE A 363 20.90 1.60 -4.26
N VAL A 364 20.01 0.85 -4.92
CA VAL A 364 20.31 -0.46 -5.49
C VAL A 364 19.97 -0.42 -6.98
N GLY A 365 20.97 -0.59 -7.82
CA GLY A 365 20.84 -0.41 -9.27
C GLY A 365 21.50 -1.50 -10.11
N THR A 366 21.10 -1.58 -11.37
CA THR A 366 21.65 -2.51 -12.37
C THR A 366 21.77 -1.86 -13.73
N LEU A 367 22.44 -2.53 -14.66
CA LEU A 367 22.57 -2.11 -16.04
C LEU A 367 21.41 -2.66 -16.89
N THR A 368 20.82 -1.80 -17.71
CA THR A 368 19.83 -2.22 -18.71
C THR A 368 20.47 -2.55 -20.04
N ALA A 369 19.75 -3.23 -20.93
CA ALA A 369 20.20 -3.53 -22.29
C ALA A 369 20.49 -2.25 -23.12
N SER A 370 19.87 -1.13 -22.78
CA SER A 370 20.09 0.19 -23.41
C SER A 370 21.31 0.94 -22.87
N LEU A 371 22.18 0.29 -22.10
CA LEU A 371 23.33 0.90 -21.43
C LEU A 371 22.97 2.07 -20.50
N THR A 372 21.78 2.01 -19.89
CA THR A 372 21.39 2.89 -18.79
C THR A 372 21.49 2.16 -17.46
N VAL A 373 21.84 2.89 -16.41
CA VAL A 373 21.74 2.41 -15.02
C VAL A 373 20.32 2.68 -14.55
N ARG A 374 19.64 1.64 -14.12
CA ARG A 374 18.29 1.74 -13.52
C ARG A 374 18.34 1.20 -12.10
N GLY A 375 17.82 1.95 -11.16
CA GLY A 375 17.83 1.53 -9.77
C GLY A 375 16.69 2.10 -8.94
N SER A 376 16.62 1.60 -7.71
CA SER A 376 15.67 2.04 -6.71
C SER A 376 16.40 2.64 -5.51
N ILE A 377 15.92 3.78 -5.06
CA ILE A 377 16.40 4.43 -3.85
C ILE A 377 15.36 4.26 -2.73
N ARG A 378 15.86 4.10 -1.50
CA ARG A 378 15.06 4.16 -0.29
C ARG A 378 15.71 5.14 0.65
N CYS A 379 14.93 6.11 1.08
CA CYS A 379 15.36 7.18 1.98
C CYS A 379 15.07 6.80 3.43
N ARG A 380 15.97 7.16 4.31
CA ARG A 380 15.87 7.00 5.78
C ARG A 380 16.25 8.32 6.45
N ASN A 381 15.91 8.40 7.73
CA ASN A 381 16.19 9.57 8.56
C ASN A 381 15.55 10.83 7.95
N ASN A 382 16.33 11.85 7.68
CA ASN A 382 15.86 13.11 7.10
C ASN A 382 16.00 13.20 5.58
N ASP A 383 16.55 12.19 4.93
CA ASP A 383 16.68 12.18 3.47
C ASP A 383 15.31 12.20 2.79
N ARG A 384 15.22 12.96 1.70
CA ARG A 384 14.03 13.05 0.88
C ARG A 384 14.38 12.89 -0.59
N PHE A 385 13.63 12.06 -1.28
CA PHE A 385 13.86 11.78 -2.71
C PHE A 385 13.80 13.04 -3.60
N PRO A 386 12.91 14.04 -3.37
CA PRO A 386 12.95 15.29 -4.14
C PRO A 386 14.26 16.06 -3.99
N GLU A 387 14.88 16.05 -2.82
CA GLU A 387 16.18 16.71 -2.57
C GLU A 387 17.31 15.99 -3.32
N ILE A 388 17.22 14.67 -3.38
CA ILE A 388 18.11 13.84 -4.19
C ILE A 388 18.00 14.19 -5.67
N LEU A 389 16.78 14.33 -6.20
CA LEU A 389 16.56 14.75 -7.59
C LEU A 389 17.13 16.13 -7.86
N LYS A 390 16.96 17.07 -6.93
CA LYS A 390 17.54 18.43 -7.04
C LYS A 390 19.07 18.40 -7.10
N ALA A 391 19.72 17.54 -6.32
CA ALA A 391 21.18 17.38 -6.38
C ALA A 391 21.69 16.82 -7.70
N LEU A 392 20.84 16.16 -8.46
CA LEU A 392 21.12 15.60 -9.77
C LEU A 392 20.67 16.51 -10.92
N GLU A 393 20.14 17.69 -10.63
CA GLU A 393 19.68 18.65 -11.63
C GLU A 393 20.80 19.01 -12.62
N GLY A 394 20.42 19.19 -13.89
CA GLY A 394 21.36 19.45 -14.99
C GLY A 394 22.01 18.20 -15.60
N LEU A 395 21.77 17.01 -15.05
CA LEU A 395 22.15 15.75 -15.67
C LEU A 395 20.97 15.13 -16.43
N PRO A 396 21.19 14.39 -17.54
CA PRO A 396 20.14 13.69 -18.27
C PRO A 396 19.69 12.44 -17.48
N ILE A 397 18.94 12.68 -16.41
CA ILE A 397 18.45 11.65 -15.48
C ILE A 397 16.93 11.64 -15.51
N HIS A 398 16.36 10.46 -15.55
CA HIS A 398 14.94 10.24 -15.31
C HIS A 398 14.75 9.74 -13.87
N GLY A 399 13.95 10.43 -13.09
CA GLY A 399 13.65 10.05 -11.72
C GLY A 399 12.20 10.33 -11.34
N GLY A 400 11.62 9.49 -10.51
CA GLY A 400 10.26 9.66 -10.00
C GLY A 400 9.99 8.78 -8.80
N GLY A 401 9.06 9.23 -7.95
CA GLY A 401 8.72 8.50 -6.74
C GLY A 401 8.05 9.39 -5.68
N HIS A 402 8.03 8.87 -4.47
CA HIS A 402 7.50 9.51 -3.26
C HIS A 402 8.65 10.04 -2.37
N PRO A 403 8.37 10.88 -1.37
CA PRO A 403 9.43 11.46 -0.53
C PRO A 403 10.43 10.45 0.06
N MET A 404 9.98 9.23 0.40
CA MET A 404 10.82 8.20 1.04
C MET A 404 11.34 7.13 0.09
N ALA A 405 10.94 7.14 -1.19
CA ALA A 405 11.29 6.08 -2.13
C ALA A 405 11.16 6.55 -3.58
N GLY A 406 12.14 6.24 -4.41
CA GLY A 406 12.09 6.59 -5.83
C GLY A 406 12.83 5.62 -6.73
N GLY A 407 12.64 5.82 -8.03
CA GLY A 407 13.43 5.20 -9.08
C GLY A 407 14.32 6.22 -9.78
N LEU A 408 15.50 5.81 -10.18
CA LEU A 408 16.42 6.60 -11.00
C LEU A 408 16.83 5.80 -12.22
N GLU A 409 16.94 6.49 -13.36
CA GLU A 409 17.49 5.95 -14.59
C GLU A 409 18.39 7.00 -15.24
N PHE A 410 19.60 6.60 -15.61
CA PHE A 410 20.61 7.49 -16.20
C PHE A 410 21.62 6.72 -17.07
N PRO A 411 22.28 7.36 -18.06
CA PRO A 411 23.31 6.75 -18.87
C PRO A 411 24.47 6.17 -18.02
N LEU A 412 24.98 5.00 -18.39
CA LEU A 412 26.11 4.36 -17.69
C LEU A 412 27.33 5.29 -17.59
N SER A 413 27.55 6.16 -18.56
CA SER A 413 28.65 7.15 -18.56
C SER A 413 28.61 8.12 -17.39
N LEU A 414 27.44 8.29 -16.76
CA LEU A 414 27.24 9.16 -15.60
C LEU A 414 27.35 8.43 -14.25
N LEU A 415 27.65 7.13 -14.24
CA LEU A 415 27.65 6.32 -13.02
C LEU A 415 28.53 6.94 -11.91
N THR A 416 29.73 7.36 -12.25
CA THR A 416 30.69 7.98 -11.31
C THR A 416 30.17 9.34 -10.82
N GLU A 417 29.70 10.20 -11.73
CA GLU A 417 29.21 11.54 -11.38
C GLU A 417 27.96 11.47 -10.47
N VAL A 418 26.99 10.62 -10.83
CA VAL A 418 25.78 10.38 -10.03
C VAL A 418 26.16 9.85 -8.66
N SER A 419 27.04 8.85 -8.60
CA SER A 419 27.51 8.30 -7.33
C SER A 419 28.19 9.37 -6.45
N MET A 420 29.03 10.22 -7.02
CA MET A 420 29.69 11.32 -6.29
C MET A 420 28.70 12.37 -5.78
N ARG A 421 27.75 12.82 -6.62
CA ARG A 421 26.74 13.83 -6.19
C ARG A 421 25.85 13.30 -5.09
N LEU A 422 25.39 12.08 -5.25
CA LEU A 422 24.57 11.43 -4.24
C LEU A 422 25.35 11.18 -2.94
N ASN A 423 26.65 10.83 -3.00
CA ASN A 423 27.52 10.74 -1.82
C ASN A 423 27.58 12.03 -1.04
N ARG A 424 27.58 13.19 -1.69
CA ARG A 424 27.59 14.49 -1.00
C ARG A 424 26.28 14.75 -0.25
N VAL A 425 25.16 14.34 -0.79
CA VAL A 425 23.83 14.55 -0.20
C VAL A 425 23.57 13.57 0.96
N LEU A 426 23.97 12.31 0.80
CA LEU A 426 23.64 11.25 1.75
C LEU A 426 24.73 10.99 2.81
N ASN A 427 25.96 11.50 2.63
CA ASN A 427 27.04 11.37 3.62
C ASN A 427 27.00 12.41 4.75
N HIS A 428 26.07 13.38 4.73
CA HIS A 428 25.89 14.29 5.87
C HIS A 428 25.41 13.58 7.15
N GLU A 429 25.11 12.29 7.08
CA GLU A 429 24.59 11.50 8.20
C GLU A 429 25.65 10.68 8.98
N ALA A 430 26.91 10.82 8.66
CA ALA A 430 27.99 10.16 9.43
C ALA A 430 28.35 10.85 10.76
N SER A 431 27.54 11.81 11.21
CA SER A 431 27.66 12.39 12.55
C SER A 431 26.72 11.67 13.50
N PRO A 432 27.21 11.05 14.59
CA PRO A 432 26.39 10.28 15.51
C PRO A 432 25.42 11.10 16.37
N GLU A 433 25.31 12.40 16.17
CA GLU A 433 24.74 13.28 17.20
C GLU A 433 23.41 13.97 16.93
N THR A 434 22.73 13.80 15.80
CA THR A 434 21.40 14.42 15.60
C THR A 434 20.40 13.54 14.83
N GLY A 435 20.36 12.26 15.12
CA GLY A 435 19.30 11.40 14.64
C GLY A 435 18.03 11.59 15.46
N ASP A 436 17.03 12.24 14.91
CA ASP A 436 15.67 12.06 15.40
C ASP A 436 15.29 10.58 15.20
N LYS A 437 15.63 9.80 16.23
CA LYS A 437 15.15 8.45 16.39
C LYS A 437 13.64 8.56 16.62
N SER A 438 12.84 8.37 15.58
CA SER A 438 11.53 7.74 15.77
C SER A 438 11.66 6.26 16.21
N SER A 439 12.88 5.77 16.49
CA SER A 439 13.17 4.78 17.49
C SER A 439 13.05 5.49 18.84
N VAL A 440 11.91 5.34 19.49
CA VAL A 440 11.66 5.70 20.87
C VAL A 440 12.97 5.49 21.65
N THR A 441 13.53 6.60 22.18
CA THR A 441 14.62 6.52 23.14
C THR A 441 14.17 5.60 24.26
N PRO A 442 15.01 4.69 24.80
CA PRO A 442 14.63 3.86 25.93
C PRO A 442 14.04 4.62 27.11
N ASP A 443 14.31 5.92 27.18
CA ASP A 443 13.93 6.83 28.27
C ASP A 443 12.77 7.78 27.94
N GLY A 444 12.22 7.75 26.71
CA GLY A 444 11.06 8.59 26.33
C GLY A 444 9.72 8.01 26.81
N PRO A 445 8.64 8.84 26.87
CA PRO A 445 7.31 8.35 27.22
C PRO A 445 6.80 7.33 26.20
N LEU A 446 6.23 6.22 26.68
CA LEU A 446 5.61 5.22 25.82
C LEU A 446 4.31 5.76 25.24
N ARG A 447 4.26 5.90 23.92
CA ARG A 447 3.10 6.42 23.20
C ARG A 447 2.05 5.32 23.02
N ILE A 448 0.84 5.58 23.51
CA ILE A 448 -0.30 4.65 23.39
C ILE A 448 -1.60 5.39 23.06
N ASP A 449 -2.56 4.69 22.49
CA ASP A 449 -3.91 5.20 22.29
C ASP A 449 -4.75 5.08 23.57
N ALA A 450 -4.61 3.97 24.30
CA ALA A 450 -5.28 3.73 25.59
C ALA A 450 -4.56 2.63 26.39
N PHE A 451 -4.91 2.47 27.67
CA PHE A 451 -4.51 1.28 28.44
C PHE A 451 -5.37 0.07 28.09
N LEU A 452 -4.76 -1.12 28.06
CA LEU A 452 -5.49 -2.35 27.80
C LEU A 452 -6.50 -2.63 28.92
N PRO A 453 -7.80 -2.76 28.63
CA PRO A 453 -8.81 -2.99 29.66
C PRO A 453 -8.70 -4.41 30.21
N ALA A 454 -9.08 -4.61 31.49
CA ALA A 454 -9.09 -5.92 32.14
C ALA A 454 -9.94 -6.96 31.38
N TYR A 455 -10.98 -6.51 30.72
CA TYR A 455 -11.94 -7.33 29.97
C TYR A 455 -11.55 -7.52 28.48
N PHE A 456 -10.32 -7.30 28.09
CA PHE A 456 -9.86 -7.43 26.69
C PHE A 456 -10.15 -8.79 26.04
N ARG A 457 -10.40 -9.83 26.85
CA ARG A 457 -10.84 -11.16 26.38
C ARG A 457 -12.34 -11.23 26.08
N ASN A 458 -13.12 -10.24 26.55
CA ASN A 458 -14.55 -10.22 26.33
C ASN A 458 -14.87 -9.98 24.85
N PRO A 459 -15.90 -10.65 24.29
CA PRO A 459 -16.37 -10.36 22.93
C PRO A 459 -16.61 -8.90 22.62
N VAL A 460 -17.06 -8.08 23.60
CA VAL A 460 -17.31 -6.64 23.44
C VAL A 460 -16.07 -5.87 22.99
N PHE A 461 -14.89 -6.20 23.53
CA PHE A 461 -13.62 -5.59 23.07
C PHE A 461 -13.35 -5.90 21.60
N TRP A 462 -13.50 -7.16 21.21
CA TRP A 462 -13.24 -7.61 19.85
C TRP A 462 -14.32 -7.19 18.85
N ASP A 463 -15.56 -6.96 19.31
CA ASP A 463 -16.61 -6.34 18.49
C ASP A 463 -16.23 -4.91 18.10
N GLY A 464 -15.76 -4.11 19.06
CA GLY A 464 -15.24 -2.77 18.79
C GLY A 464 -14.04 -2.79 17.83
N TYR A 465 -13.09 -3.72 18.01
CA TYR A 465 -12.00 -3.93 17.06
C TYR A 465 -12.53 -4.19 15.64
N SER A 466 -13.49 -5.08 15.51
CA SER A 466 -14.07 -5.46 14.22
C SER A 466 -14.82 -4.30 13.55
N LYS A 467 -15.49 -3.44 14.33
CA LYS A 467 -16.17 -2.23 13.83
C LYS A 467 -15.17 -1.20 13.27
N LEU A 468 -13.98 -1.11 13.88
CA LEU A 468 -12.93 -0.19 13.44
C LEU A 468 -12.03 -0.78 12.36
N PHE A 469 -12.02 -2.09 12.18
CA PHE A 469 -11.25 -2.75 11.14
C PHE A 469 -11.74 -2.36 9.74
N PRO A 470 -10.87 -2.25 8.70
CA PRO A 470 -9.45 -2.60 8.69
C PRO A 470 -8.53 -1.49 9.19
N PHE A 471 -7.38 -1.90 9.72
CA PHE A 471 -6.27 -1.02 10.05
C PHE A 471 -5.15 -1.14 9.00
N GLY A 472 -4.42 -0.06 8.77
CA GLY A 472 -3.31 0.01 7.81
C GLY A 472 -2.81 1.43 7.62
N GLU A 473 -2.44 1.80 6.41
CA GLU A 473 -1.96 3.14 6.09
C GLU A 473 -3.04 4.19 6.42
N GLY A 474 -2.66 5.33 6.98
CA GLY A 474 -3.58 6.40 7.40
C GLY A 474 -4.49 6.08 8.58
N PHE A 475 -4.68 4.80 8.92
CA PHE A 475 -5.47 4.34 10.06
C PHE A 475 -4.77 3.14 10.73
N SER A 476 -3.66 3.39 11.39
CA SER A 476 -2.80 2.35 11.98
C SER A 476 -3.51 1.51 13.03
N SER A 477 -2.98 0.30 13.30
CA SER A 477 -3.47 -0.53 14.41
C SER A 477 -3.34 0.20 15.73
N PRO A 478 -4.32 0.03 16.66
CA PRO A 478 -4.30 0.71 17.95
C PRO A 478 -3.18 0.19 18.86
N LEU A 479 -2.61 1.09 19.66
CA LEU A 479 -1.57 0.80 20.62
C LEU A 479 -2.13 0.84 22.03
N PHE A 480 -2.01 -0.26 22.76
CA PHE A 480 -2.46 -0.38 24.14
C PHE A 480 -1.29 -0.53 25.10
N GLY A 481 -1.32 0.23 26.19
CA GLY A 481 -0.35 0.12 27.27
C GLY A 481 -0.74 -0.94 28.31
N ILE A 482 0.25 -1.68 28.79
CA ILE A 482 0.14 -2.60 29.94
C ILE A 482 1.25 -2.21 30.91
N ARG A 483 0.85 -1.73 32.10
CA ARG A 483 1.79 -1.33 33.15
C ARG A 483 2.26 -2.54 33.95
N ARG A 484 3.56 -2.57 34.27
CA ARG A 484 4.18 -3.56 35.18
C ARG A 484 3.76 -5.00 34.87
N ALA A 485 3.90 -5.39 33.62
CA ALA A 485 3.68 -6.77 33.22
C ALA A 485 4.86 -7.63 33.67
N ARG A 486 4.62 -8.62 34.51
CA ARG A 486 5.61 -9.63 34.89
C ARG A 486 5.62 -10.73 33.85
N ILE A 487 6.74 -10.93 33.19
CA ILE A 487 6.92 -12.00 32.22
C ILE A 487 7.01 -13.34 32.94
N GLU A 488 6.11 -14.27 32.64
CA GLU A 488 6.07 -15.59 33.28
C GLU A 488 6.86 -16.63 32.46
N ARG A 489 6.69 -16.62 31.12
CA ARG A 489 7.33 -17.58 30.22
C ARG A 489 7.63 -16.93 28.86
N LEU A 490 8.68 -17.43 28.23
CA LEU A 490 8.97 -17.24 26.81
C LEU A 490 8.97 -18.61 26.15
N GLU A 491 8.26 -18.73 25.03
CA GLU A 491 8.13 -19.96 24.26
C GLU A 491 8.36 -19.63 22.78
N ASP A 492 8.89 -20.57 22.02
CA ASP A 492 8.96 -20.43 20.58
C ASP A 492 7.54 -20.41 20.00
N GLY A 493 7.26 -19.38 19.22
CA GLY A 493 6.00 -19.22 18.55
C GLY A 493 6.02 -19.80 17.13
N PHE A 494 5.05 -19.39 16.34
CA PHE A 494 4.96 -19.80 14.95
C PHE A 494 5.97 -19.00 14.09
N GLY A 495 6.79 -19.70 13.29
CA GLY A 495 7.88 -19.10 12.52
C GLY A 495 9.05 -18.71 13.44
N ARG A 496 9.57 -17.49 13.27
CA ARG A 496 10.65 -16.94 14.10
C ARG A 496 10.16 -15.99 15.20
N MET A 497 8.87 -16.02 15.51
CA MET A 497 8.31 -15.22 16.59
C MET A 497 8.46 -15.92 17.92
N GLN A 498 8.63 -15.12 18.98
CA GLN A 498 8.55 -15.61 20.36
C GLN A 498 7.24 -15.20 21.00
N VAL A 499 6.69 -16.05 21.84
CA VAL A 499 5.46 -15.82 22.59
C VAL A 499 5.82 -15.61 24.04
N CYS A 500 5.42 -14.49 24.62
CA CYS A 500 5.50 -14.29 26.06
C CYS A 500 4.13 -14.49 26.71
N SER A 501 4.12 -15.22 27.82
CA SER A 501 3.01 -15.19 28.78
C SER A 501 3.37 -14.18 29.86
N TYR A 502 2.42 -13.32 30.19
CA TYR A 502 2.64 -12.26 31.17
C TYR A 502 1.46 -12.13 32.12
N ARG A 503 1.72 -11.61 33.32
CA ARG A 503 0.72 -11.25 34.35
C ARG A 503 0.88 -9.80 34.74
N TRP A 504 -0.24 -9.08 34.89
CA TRP A 504 -0.26 -7.72 35.40
C TRP A 504 -1.43 -7.53 36.39
N ARG A 505 -1.58 -6.33 36.94
CA ARG A 505 -2.59 -6.01 37.97
C ARG A 505 -4.01 -6.52 37.64
N HIS A 506 -4.41 -6.48 36.39
CA HIS A 506 -5.78 -6.78 35.96
C HIS A 506 -5.95 -8.17 35.31
N GLY A 507 -4.93 -9.02 35.34
CA GLY A 507 -5.03 -10.37 34.81
C GLY A 507 -3.74 -10.93 34.21
N SER A 508 -3.88 -11.85 33.28
CA SER A 508 -2.76 -12.45 32.54
C SER A 508 -3.05 -12.46 31.05
N GLY A 509 -2.02 -12.53 30.22
CA GLY A 509 -2.17 -12.52 28.78
C GLY A 509 -1.02 -13.26 28.08
N ARG A 510 -1.15 -13.40 26.77
CA ARG A 510 -0.09 -13.82 25.86
C ARG A 510 0.10 -12.76 24.79
N ALA A 511 1.34 -12.46 24.45
CA ALA A 511 1.67 -11.57 23.37
C ALA A 511 2.86 -12.10 22.57
N PHE A 512 2.94 -11.71 21.32
CA PHE A 512 3.95 -12.18 20.37
C PHE A 512 5.00 -11.08 20.18
N PHE A 513 6.28 -11.45 20.23
CA PHE A 513 7.37 -10.59 19.78
C PHE A 513 7.67 -10.88 18.32
N ARG A 514 7.85 -9.83 17.52
CA ARG A 514 8.28 -9.96 16.12
C ARG A 514 9.73 -10.40 16.06
N GLU A 515 10.10 -11.01 14.93
CA GLU A 515 11.49 -11.40 14.64
C GLU A 515 12.45 -10.20 14.82
N GLY A 516 13.55 -10.40 15.52
CA GLY A 516 14.56 -9.35 15.78
C GLY A 516 14.30 -8.47 17.02
N GLY A 517 13.16 -8.63 17.70
CA GLY A 517 12.94 -8.01 19.01
C GLY A 517 13.76 -8.73 20.09
N ASP A 518 14.26 -7.99 21.08
CA ASP A 518 14.89 -8.54 22.28
C ASP A 518 13.83 -8.66 23.40
N PRO A 519 13.20 -9.83 23.60
CA PRO A 519 12.12 -9.96 24.56
C PRO A 519 12.66 -9.90 26.00
N PRO A 520 11.89 -9.33 26.95
CA PRO A 520 12.27 -9.30 28.34
C PRO A 520 12.35 -10.71 28.92
N ARG A 521 13.25 -10.93 29.88
CA ARG A 521 13.50 -12.24 30.48
C ARG A 521 12.33 -12.68 31.38
N PRO A 522 12.09 -14.00 31.52
CA PRO A 522 11.16 -14.53 32.52
C PRO A 522 11.50 -14.00 33.92
N GLY A 523 10.47 -13.60 34.68
CA GLY A 523 10.61 -12.98 36.01
C GLY A 523 10.78 -11.47 36.00
N GLN A 524 11.11 -10.85 34.87
CA GLN A 524 11.26 -9.41 34.74
C GLN A 524 9.89 -8.72 34.73
N GLU A 525 9.80 -7.56 35.38
CA GLU A 525 8.68 -6.62 35.26
C GLU A 525 9.02 -5.58 34.18
N CYS A 526 8.06 -5.34 33.29
CA CYS A 526 8.21 -4.34 32.24
C CYS A 526 6.85 -3.71 31.88
N ASP A 527 6.94 -2.52 31.35
CA ASP A 527 5.83 -1.86 30.68
C ASP A 527 5.79 -2.33 29.21
N LEU A 528 4.61 -2.75 28.73
CA LEU A 528 4.43 -3.24 27.37
C LEU A 528 3.51 -2.32 26.57
N VAL A 529 3.88 -2.05 25.32
CA VAL A 529 2.97 -1.53 24.30
C VAL A 529 2.60 -2.66 23.37
N VAL A 530 1.31 -2.96 23.28
CA VAL A 530 0.77 -4.06 22.47
C VAL A 530 -0.26 -3.57 21.46
N THR A 531 -0.37 -4.25 20.34
CA THR A 531 -1.42 -4.04 19.33
C THR A 531 -2.21 -5.31 19.13
N PRO A 532 -3.58 -5.25 19.08
CA PRO A 532 -4.40 -6.39 18.75
C PRO A 532 -4.27 -6.72 17.26
N GLU A 533 -4.24 -8.00 16.94
CA GLU A 533 -4.29 -8.50 15.56
C GLU A 533 -5.26 -9.67 15.46
N ILE A 534 -5.90 -9.80 14.28
CA ILE A 534 -6.60 -11.01 13.88
C ILE A 534 -5.78 -11.63 12.75
N ARG A 535 -5.26 -12.82 12.98
CA ARG A 535 -4.46 -13.56 12.00
C ARG A 535 -5.20 -14.79 11.50
N GLY A 536 -5.06 -15.05 10.21
CA GLY A 536 -5.43 -16.32 9.63
C GLY A 536 -4.34 -17.36 9.89
N LYS A 537 -4.68 -18.47 10.55
CA LYS A 537 -3.80 -19.62 10.76
C LYS A 537 -4.45 -20.83 10.10
N GLY A 538 -4.09 -21.11 8.85
CA GLY A 538 -4.81 -22.11 8.06
C GLY A 538 -6.29 -21.77 7.98
N ASP A 539 -7.13 -22.68 8.46
CA ASP A 539 -8.59 -22.54 8.42
C ASP A 539 -9.17 -21.75 9.61
N TYR A 540 -8.33 -21.32 10.55
CA TYR A 540 -8.76 -20.63 11.77
C TYR A 540 -8.35 -19.17 11.78
N LEU A 541 -9.13 -18.36 12.51
CA LEU A 541 -8.79 -16.99 12.87
C LEU A 541 -8.34 -16.95 14.32
N GLU A 542 -7.17 -16.42 14.55
CA GLU A 542 -6.60 -16.25 15.88
C GLU A 542 -6.61 -14.76 16.28
N ARG A 543 -7.14 -14.47 17.47
CA ARG A 543 -7.09 -13.14 18.10
C ARG A 543 -5.88 -13.10 19.00
N LEU A 544 -4.95 -12.21 18.73
CA LEU A 544 -3.68 -12.14 19.47
C LEU A 544 -3.25 -10.69 19.70
N PHE A 545 -2.27 -10.51 20.56
CA PHE A 545 -1.58 -9.26 20.77
C PHE A 545 -0.13 -9.38 20.31
N VAL A 546 0.39 -8.33 19.68
CA VAL A 546 1.80 -8.24 19.27
C VAL A 546 2.45 -7.13 20.09
N VAL A 547 3.59 -7.42 20.70
CA VAL A 547 4.40 -6.41 21.38
C VAL A 547 5.08 -5.55 20.34
N VAL A 548 4.84 -4.25 20.44
CA VAL A 548 5.43 -3.22 19.56
C VAL A 548 6.65 -2.61 20.24
N GLN A 549 6.57 -2.42 21.56
CA GLN A 549 7.62 -1.82 22.37
C GLN A 549 7.52 -2.31 23.81
N HIS A 550 8.63 -2.33 24.51
CA HIS A 550 8.68 -2.57 25.96
C HIS A 550 9.83 -1.80 26.60
N ARG A 551 9.76 -1.61 27.92
CA ARG A 551 10.86 -1.11 28.76
C ARG A 551 10.77 -1.74 30.14
N PRO A 552 11.88 -1.78 30.93
CA PRO A 552 11.83 -2.11 32.36
C PRO A 552 10.84 -1.22 33.09
N ALA A 553 10.04 -1.80 34.02
CA ALA A 553 9.04 -1.07 34.80
C ALA A 553 9.65 -0.27 35.94
#